data_9332e1ad147c97a52593c65f92a8fbd0
#
_entry.id   9332e1ad147c97a52593c65f92a8fbd0
#
_cell.length_a   1.000
_cell.length_b   1.000
_cell.length_c   1.000
_cell.angle_alpha   90.00
_cell.angle_beta   90.00
_cell.angle_gamma   90.00
#
_symmetry.space_group_name_H-M   'P 1'
#
loop_
_entity.id
_entity.type
_entity.pdbx_description
1 polymer ?
#
loop_
_entity_poly.entity_id
_entity_poly.type
_entity_poly.pdbx_seq_one_letter_code
_entity_poly.pdbx_strand_id
1 'polypeptide(L)'
;MTEGFLRRGHLVGFDELPELVQMSGESAGLMRARVFVADLRDDVLCEMTGKGMDAGEGGERFSIDDSLPGTAFRENRALSEMGDDLDTDRWWVPVLDGTERLGVLRVDLPAGRDDSEPLDGSGPGATVSGGDRLRAARMLASLAGLHLVSKRPTSDAYSRLTRKGRMTVAAELEWNLMPPLSFANPDVVIAAAAEPAYDIGGDAFDYAVADRTAQVAVFDAMGHDSFAGLTASVAVAAFRNERRQGSNLVGIGEGIERALIDHFDGNRYATAVLADLDLASGEFSWVSRGHPPPIIIRGGRWVSGLECEPAHPLGMGLGLEVTVCREQLKAGDRIVLYTDGITEARDRTGDEFGVARFIEFLNRHHTEGLPVPETLRRLMRAILAHNRGRLADDATVLCLEWHGPSRNKALRPTQPEP
;
A
#
# COMPACT_ATOMS: atom_id res chain seq x y z
N MET A 1 23.76 8.62 -16.19
CA MET A 1 22.31 8.48 -16.01
C MET A 1 21.83 9.07 -14.67
N THR A 2 22.20 8.51 -13.51
CA THR A 2 21.65 8.85 -12.19
C THR A 2 21.79 10.32 -11.80
N GLU A 3 23.00 10.89 -11.90
CA GLU A 3 23.25 12.30 -11.57
C GLU A 3 22.44 13.25 -12.47
N GLY A 4 22.40 12.98 -13.77
CA GLY A 4 21.63 13.77 -14.73
C GLY A 4 20.12 13.70 -14.47
N PHE A 5 19.59 12.52 -14.08
CA PHE A 5 18.19 12.33 -13.74
C PHE A 5 17.83 13.11 -12.47
N LEU A 6 18.59 12.95 -11.39
CA LEU A 6 18.33 13.65 -10.13
C LEU A 6 18.41 15.18 -10.31
N ARG A 7 19.46 15.68 -10.97
CA ARG A 7 19.65 17.12 -11.17
C ARG A 7 18.50 17.77 -11.96
N ARG A 8 18.01 17.11 -12.99
CA ARG A 8 16.89 17.63 -13.81
C ARG A 8 15.53 17.38 -13.14
N GLY A 9 15.36 16.24 -12.48
CA GLY A 9 14.11 15.82 -11.87
C GLY A 9 13.57 16.76 -10.79
N HIS A 10 14.42 17.57 -10.15
CA HIS A 10 13.97 18.55 -9.16
C HIS A 10 13.02 19.60 -9.73
N LEU A 11 13.21 19.99 -10.98
CA LEU A 11 12.50 21.12 -11.61
C LEU A 11 11.39 20.69 -12.58
N VAL A 12 11.36 19.43 -13.00
CA VAL A 12 10.34 18.94 -13.94
C VAL A 12 8.99 18.75 -13.23
N GLY A 13 7.90 19.02 -13.93
CA GLY A 13 6.55 18.68 -13.54
C GLY A 13 6.25 17.20 -13.68
N PHE A 14 5.05 16.80 -13.26
CA PHE A 14 4.58 15.42 -13.42
C PHE A 14 4.47 15.03 -14.90
N ASP A 15 3.94 15.90 -15.70
CA ASP A 15 3.74 15.76 -17.17
C ASP A 15 5.06 15.69 -17.96
N GLU A 16 6.16 16.24 -17.43
CA GLU A 16 7.49 16.18 -18.04
C GLU A 16 8.29 14.93 -17.64
N LEU A 17 7.83 14.18 -16.64
CA LEU A 17 8.54 12.98 -16.14
C LEU A 17 8.74 11.89 -17.22
N PRO A 18 7.78 11.59 -18.13
CA PRO A 18 8.00 10.62 -19.19
C PRO A 18 9.18 10.97 -20.10
N GLU A 19 9.34 12.24 -20.47
CA GLU A 19 10.46 12.70 -21.29
C GLU A 19 11.80 12.56 -20.54
N LEU A 20 11.82 12.92 -19.25
CA LEU A 20 13.00 12.73 -18.40
C LEU A 20 13.41 11.26 -18.30
N VAL A 21 12.44 10.35 -18.14
CA VAL A 21 12.66 8.90 -18.10
C VAL A 21 13.24 8.41 -19.42
N GLN A 22 12.62 8.80 -20.54
CA GLN A 22 13.08 8.42 -21.89
C GLN A 22 14.53 8.88 -22.14
N MET A 23 14.83 10.15 -21.93
CA MET A 23 16.18 10.71 -22.14
C MET A 23 17.23 10.04 -21.26
N SER A 24 16.86 9.74 -20.01
CA SER A 24 17.76 9.10 -19.06
C SER A 24 18.00 7.64 -19.41
N GLY A 25 16.96 6.95 -19.88
CA GLY A 25 17.04 5.59 -20.42
C GLY A 25 18.00 5.52 -21.61
N GLU A 26 17.85 6.40 -22.59
CA GLU A 26 18.72 6.48 -23.76
C GLU A 26 20.19 6.68 -23.37
N SER A 27 20.45 7.55 -22.40
CA SER A 27 21.82 7.77 -21.87
C SER A 27 22.43 6.52 -21.21
N ALA A 28 21.61 5.54 -20.86
CA ALA A 28 22.02 4.25 -20.28
C ALA A 28 21.95 3.09 -21.28
N GLY A 29 21.68 3.37 -22.56
CA GLY A 29 21.54 2.36 -23.60
C GLY A 29 20.22 1.56 -23.54
N LEU A 30 19.22 2.12 -22.85
CA LEU A 30 17.85 1.59 -22.83
C LEU A 30 17.04 2.26 -23.92
N MET A 31 16.23 1.49 -24.65
CA MET A 31 15.39 2.02 -25.70
C MET A 31 13.93 2.10 -25.25
N ARG A 32 13.20 3.09 -25.75
CA ARG A 32 11.75 3.23 -25.56
C ARG A 32 11.31 3.11 -24.09
N ALA A 33 12.00 3.80 -23.18
CA ALA A 33 11.64 3.80 -21.78
C ALA A 33 10.30 4.51 -21.55
N ARG A 34 9.27 3.79 -21.06
CA ARG A 34 7.92 4.31 -20.79
C ARG A 34 7.43 3.88 -19.42
N VAL A 35 6.77 4.78 -18.72
CA VAL A 35 6.22 4.54 -17.38
C VAL A 35 4.73 4.30 -17.46
N PHE A 36 4.27 3.27 -16.77
CA PHE A 36 2.86 2.96 -16.57
C PHE A 36 2.58 3.01 -15.07
N VAL A 37 1.55 3.75 -14.68
CA VAL A 37 1.12 3.86 -13.28
C VAL A 37 -0.15 3.04 -13.05
N ALA A 38 -0.27 2.42 -11.88
CA ALA A 38 -1.47 1.70 -11.49
C ALA A 38 -2.59 2.70 -11.18
N ASP A 39 -3.83 2.35 -11.52
CA ASP A 39 -4.99 3.10 -11.08
C ASP A 39 -5.28 2.85 -9.59
N LEU A 40 -6.15 3.66 -9.00
CA LEU A 40 -6.42 3.66 -7.57
C LEU A 40 -6.87 2.29 -7.00
N ARG A 41 -7.42 1.42 -7.85
CA ARG A 41 -7.91 0.07 -7.49
C ARG A 41 -6.95 -1.06 -7.84
N ASP A 42 -5.78 -0.75 -8.38
CA ASP A 42 -4.87 -1.76 -8.94
C ASP A 42 -5.56 -2.68 -9.96
N ASP A 43 -6.40 -2.11 -10.84
CA ASP A 43 -7.06 -2.85 -11.92
C ASP A 43 -6.30 -2.71 -13.25
N VAL A 44 -5.77 -1.51 -13.52
CA VAL A 44 -5.21 -1.14 -14.82
C VAL A 44 -3.91 -0.35 -14.63
N LEU A 45 -2.93 -0.69 -15.45
CA LEU A 45 -1.72 0.10 -15.67
C LEU A 45 -1.98 1.10 -16.81
N CYS A 46 -1.85 2.39 -16.53
CA CYS A 46 -2.05 3.49 -17.47
C CYS A 46 -0.72 4.10 -17.89
N GLU A 47 -0.44 4.19 -19.22
CA GLU A 47 0.76 4.84 -19.71
C GLU A 47 0.75 6.33 -19.38
N MET A 48 1.87 6.79 -18.88
CA MET A 48 2.17 8.18 -18.62
C MET A 48 2.83 8.78 -19.86
N THR A 49 2.08 9.52 -20.68
CA THR A 49 2.58 10.09 -21.95
C THR A 49 3.06 11.53 -21.82
N GLY A 50 2.73 12.19 -20.70
CA GLY A 50 2.95 13.63 -20.53
C GLY A 50 2.01 14.52 -21.34
N LYS A 51 0.98 13.95 -21.99
CA LYS A 51 0.06 14.67 -22.86
C LYS A 51 -1.36 14.70 -22.30
N GLY A 52 -2.10 15.75 -22.66
CA GLY A 52 -3.46 15.93 -22.17
C GLY A 52 -3.53 16.39 -20.71
N MET A 53 -4.75 16.57 -20.21
CA MET A 53 -4.99 17.05 -18.86
C MET A 53 -4.68 15.99 -17.77
N ASP A 54 -4.63 14.73 -18.18
CA ASP A 54 -4.33 13.56 -17.32
C ASP A 54 -2.90 13.04 -17.53
N ALA A 55 -2.11 13.71 -18.39
CA ALA A 55 -0.78 13.26 -18.79
C ALA A 55 -0.74 11.83 -19.37
N GLY A 56 -1.88 11.29 -19.82
CA GLY A 56 -2.02 9.92 -20.35
C GLY A 56 -2.71 9.87 -21.73
N GLU A 57 -2.96 11.02 -22.38
CA GLU A 57 -3.65 11.07 -23.67
C GLU A 57 -2.91 10.27 -24.75
N GLY A 58 -3.65 9.36 -25.40
CA GLY A 58 -3.10 8.47 -26.44
C GLY A 58 -2.22 7.34 -25.91
N GLY A 59 -2.10 7.17 -24.59
CA GLY A 59 -1.31 6.12 -23.95
C GLY A 59 -1.97 4.75 -23.99
N GLU A 60 -1.14 3.72 -23.85
CA GLU A 60 -1.57 2.33 -23.73
C GLU A 60 -2.11 2.04 -22.31
N ARG A 61 -2.97 1.03 -22.22
CA ARG A 61 -3.52 0.55 -20.94
C ARG A 61 -3.46 -0.97 -20.89
N PHE A 62 -3.06 -1.52 -19.73
CA PHE A 62 -2.95 -2.97 -19.52
C PHE A 62 -3.74 -3.40 -18.28
N SER A 63 -4.48 -4.50 -18.39
CA SER A 63 -5.09 -5.15 -17.23
C SER A 63 -3.99 -5.66 -16.30
N ILE A 64 -4.12 -5.37 -15.00
CA ILE A 64 -3.17 -5.92 -14.01
C ILE A 64 -3.33 -7.42 -13.86
N ASP A 65 -4.54 -7.98 -14.06
CA ASP A 65 -4.73 -9.43 -13.93
C ASP A 65 -4.33 -10.22 -15.16
N ASP A 66 -4.60 -9.70 -16.36
CA ASP A 66 -4.59 -10.49 -17.59
C ASP A 66 -3.43 -10.11 -18.54
N SER A 67 -2.40 -9.41 -18.05
CA SER A 67 -1.28 -9.00 -18.87
C SER A 67 0.08 -9.34 -18.25
N LEU A 68 1.11 -9.39 -19.09
CA LEU A 68 2.49 -9.58 -18.64
C LEU A 68 2.99 -8.40 -17.78
N PRO A 69 2.78 -7.11 -18.16
CA PRO A 69 3.09 -5.99 -17.26
C PRO A 69 2.32 -6.04 -15.94
N GLY A 70 1.08 -6.48 -15.95
CA GLY A 70 0.31 -6.71 -14.73
C GLY A 70 0.90 -7.84 -13.86
N THR A 71 1.42 -8.88 -14.47
CA THR A 71 2.13 -9.95 -13.74
C THR A 71 3.43 -9.42 -13.13
N ALA A 72 4.21 -8.61 -13.86
CA ALA A 72 5.40 -7.95 -13.33
C ALA A 72 5.07 -7.06 -12.12
N PHE A 73 3.97 -6.31 -12.19
CA PHE A 73 3.46 -5.48 -11.10
C PHE A 73 3.08 -6.31 -9.87
N ARG A 74 2.27 -7.37 -10.05
CA ARG A 74 1.77 -8.21 -8.95
C ARG A 74 2.87 -9.01 -8.25
N GLU A 75 3.80 -9.57 -9.02
CA GLU A 75 4.89 -10.41 -8.49
C GLU A 75 6.11 -9.59 -8.04
N ASN A 76 6.08 -8.28 -8.27
CA ASN A 76 7.23 -7.39 -7.99
C ASN A 76 8.53 -7.92 -8.62
N ARG A 77 8.44 -8.41 -9.85
CA ARG A 77 9.53 -9.07 -10.57
C ARG A 77 9.64 -8.53 -12.00
N ALA A 78 10.86 -8.23 -12.45
CA ALA A 78 11.09 -7.88 -13.84
C ALA A 78 10.83 -9.09 -14.73
N LEU A 79 10.01 -8.89 -15.76
CA LEU A 79 9.63 -9.91 -16.76
C LEU A 79 9.95 -9.41 -18.16
N SER A 80 10.26 -10.34 -19.07
CA SER A 80 10.53 -10.00 -20.47
C SER A 80 9.65 -10.78 -21.42
N GLU A 81 9.44 -10.18 -22.59
CA GLU A 81 8.85 -10.78 -23.77
C GLU A 81 9.65 -10.33 -25.01
N MET A 82 9.41 -10.98 -26.14
CA MET A 82 9.99 -10.55 -27.41
C MET A 82 9.48 -9.16 -27.78
N GLY A 83 10.37 -8.24 -28.14
CA GLY A 83 10.02 -6.91 -28.55
C GLY A 83 9.36 -6.85 -29.92
N ASP A 84 8.94 -5.65 -30.35
CA ASP A 84 8.35 -5.45 -31.67
C ASP A 84 9.37 -5.68 -32.81
N ASP A 85 10.65 -5.43 -32.52
CA ASP A 85 11.75 -5.69 -33.43
C ASP A 85 12.39 -7.03 -33.05
N LEU A 86 12.67 -7.91 -34.05
CA LEU A 86 13.22 -9.26 -33.85
C LEU A 86 14.53 -9.33 -33.05
N ASP A 87 15.25 -8.20 -33.00
CA ASP A 87 16.53 -8.07 -32.30
C ASP A 87 16.39 -7.37 -30.93
N THR A 88 15.18 -7.26 -30.39
CA THR A 88 14.94 -6.60 -29.08
C THR A 88 14.08 -7.46 -28.16
N ASP A 89 14.41 -7.42 -26.86
CA ASP A 89 13.59 -7.93 -25.77
C ASP A 89 12.90 -6.73 -25.08
N ARG A 90 11.60 -6.83 -24.89
CA ARG A 90 10.82 -5.90 -24.09
C ARG A 90 10.83 -6.35 -22.65
N TRP A 91 11.23 -5.46 -21.76
CA TRP A 91 11.24 -5.70 -20.32
C TRP A 91 10.23 -4.84 -19.59
N TRP A 92 9.54 -5.46 -18.65
CA TRP A 92 8.61 -4.84 -17.71
C TRP A 92 9.22 -4.88 -16.31
N VAL A 93 9.60 -3.72 -15.79
CA VAL A 93 10.33 -3.59 -14.51
C VAL A 93 9.43 -2.87 -13.52
N PRO A 94 9.15 -3.46 -12.34
CA PRO A 94 8.33 -2.79 -11.33
C PRO A 94 8.87 -1.43 -10.92
N VAL A 95 7.97 -0.46 -10.80
CA VAL A 95 8.23 0.89 -10.27
C VAL A 95 7.68 0.94 -8.86
N LEU A 96 8.57 1.16 -7.89
CA LEU A 96 8.25 1.07 -6.48
C LEU A 96 8.68 2.35 -5.74
N ASP A 97 7.97 2.66 -4.64
CA ASP A 97 8.47 3.50 -3.56
C ASP A 97 8.55 2.66 -2.28
N GLY A 98 9.76 2.32 -1.84
CA GLY A 98 9.93 1.30 -0.81
C GLY A 98 9.27 -0.02 -1.23
N THR A 99 8.10 -0.30 -0.70
CA THR A 99 7.29 -1.48 -1.04
C THR A 99 5.95 -1.13 -1.66
N GLU A 100 5.60 0.15 -1.75
CA GLU A 100 4.43 0.63 -2.48
C GLU A 100 4.62 0.36 -3.98
N ARG A 101 3.70 -0.38 -4.58
CA ARG A 101 3.70 -0.66 -6.01
C ARG A 101 3.06 0.51 -6.73
N LEU A 102 3.83 1.28 -7.48
CA LEU A 102 3.33 2.44 -8.21
C LEU A 102 2.95 2.13 -9.65
N GLY A 103 3.60 1.11 -10.23
CA GLY A 103 3.40 0.76 -11.62
C GLY A 103 4.52 -0.09 -12.20
N VAL A 104 4.75 0.05 -13.50
CA VAL A 104 5.85 -0.62 -14.22
C VAL A 104 6.55 0.32 -15.21
N LEU A 105 7.83 0.11 -15.40
CA LEU A 105 8.63 0.70 -16.45
C LEU A 105 8.78 -0.31 -17.59
N ARG A 106 8.38 0.06 -18.81
CA ARG A 106 8.71 -0.66 -20.04
C ARG A 106 10.02 -0.14 -20.60
N VAL A 107 10.92 -1.02 -20.96
CA VAL A 107 12.14 -0.72 -21.73
C VAL A 107 12.35 -1.78 -22.79
N ASP A 108 12.81 -1.39 -23.97
CA ASP A 108 13.28 -2.32 -24.98
C ASP A 108 14.80 -2.40 -24.88
N LEU A 109 15.34 -3.63 -24.85
CA LEU A 109 16.77 -3.90 -24.80
C LEU A 109 17.14 -4.68 -26.05
N PRO A 110 18.34 -4.52 -26.62
CA PRO A 110 18.82 -5.42 -27.65
C PRO A 110 18.74 -6.86 -27.17
N ALA A 111 18.19 -7.77 -27.99
CA ALA A 111 18.08 -9.18 -27.63
C ALA A 111 19.48 -9.73 -27.30
N GLY A 112 19.60 -10.31 -26.10
CA GLY A 112 20.89 -10.82 -25.62
C GLY A 112 21.24 -12.08 -26.41
N ARG A 113 22.27 -12.01 -27.25
CA ARG A 113 23.13 -13.17 -27.40
C ARG A 113 23.82 -13.37 -26.06
N ASP A 114 23.76 -14.56 -25.56
CA ASP A 114 24.44 -15.02 -24.36
C ASP A 114 25.95 -14.77 -24.55
N ASP A 115 26.43 -13.57 -24.17
CA ASP A 115 27.86 -13.20 -24.24
C ASP A 115 28.56 -13.81 -23.02
N SER A 116 28.56 -15.15 -22.98
CA SER A 116 29.49 -15.93 -22.17
C SER A 116 30.86 -16.13 -22.87
N GLU A 117 31.29 -15.20 -23.71
CA GLU A 117 32.69 -15.16 -24.16
C GLU A 117 33.54 -14.32 -23.21
N PRO A 118 34.70 -14.83 -22.78
CA PRO A 118 35.63 -14.12 -21.91
C PRO A 118 36.16 -12.89 -22.63
N LEU A 119 36.05 -11.73 -22.01
CA LEU A 119 36.66 -10.47 -22.45
C LEU A 119 38.19 -10.61 -22.45
N ASP A 120 38.75 -10.88 -23.59
CA ASP A 120 40.15 -10.56 -23.87
C ASP A 120 40.22 -9.07 -24.26
N GLY A 121 40.88 -8.31 -23.39
CA GLY A 121 40.82 -6.86 -23.44
C GLY A 121 41.61 -6.25 -24.61
N SER A 122 40.98 -5.32 -25.26
CA SER A 122 41.58 -4.08 -25.79
C SER A 122 40.75 -3.53 -26.97
N GLY A 123 39.84 -2.58 -26.65
CA GLY A 123 39.20 -1.72 -27.66
C GLY A 123 38.32 -0.67 -27.00
N PRO A 124 38.27 0.59 -27.46
CA PRO A 124 37.44 1.64 -26.91
C PRO A 124 35.98 1.46 -27.43
N GLY A 125 35.20 0.75 -26.64
CA GLY A 125 33.77 0.49 -26.90
C GLY A 125 33.30 -0.56 -25.94
N ALA A 126 33.14 -0.18 -24.64
CA ALA A 126 32.55 -1.08 -23.63
C ALA A 126 31.12 -1.43 -24.05
N THR A 127 30.92 -2.63 -24.60
CA THR A 127 29.60 -3.21 -24.79
C THR A 127 29.01 -3.50 -23.42
N VAL A 128 27.94 -2.77 -23.05
CA VAL A 128 27.22 -2.95 -21.80
C VAL A 128 26.54 -4.32 -21.84
N SER A 129 26.85 -5.20 -20.90
CA SER A 129 26.26 -6.55 -20.84
C SER A 129 24.74 -6.50 -20.63
N GLY A 130 24.02 -7.53 -21.04
CA GLY A 130 22.56 -7.62 -20.81
C GLY A 130 22.19 -7.47 -19.32
N GLY A 131 23.00 -8.02 -18.41
CA GLY A 131 22.85 -7.87 -16.96
C GLY A 131 23.02 -6.42 -16.45
N ASP A 132 23.94 -5.65 -17.05
CA ASP A 132 24.15 -4.25 -16.68
C ASP A 132 23.01 -3.36 -17.17
N ARG A 133 22.42 -3.65 -18.33
CA ARG A 133 21.25 -2.95 -18.85
C ARG A 133 20.01 -3.18 -17.99
N LEU A 134 19.74 -4.41 -17.57
CA LEU A 134 18.65 -4.69 -16.65
C LEU A 134 18.85 -4.00 -15.29
N ARG A 135 20.10 -3.94 -14.82
CA ARG A 135 20.44 -3.16 -13.62
C ARG A 135 20.16 -1.68 -13.81
N ALA A 136 20.51 -1.12 -14.96
CA ALA A 136 20.21 0.28 -15.31
C ALA A 136 18.69 0.52 -15.39
N ALA A 137 17.92 -0.42 -15.97
CA ALA A 137 16.47 -0.33 -16.03
C ALA A 137 15.83 -0.36 -14.62
N ARG A 138 16.28 -1.23 -13.72
CA ARG A 138 15.84 -1.25 -12.31
C ARG A 138 16.17 0.05 -11.59
N MET A 139 17.35 0.61 -11.81
CA MET A 139 17.73 1.91 -11.24
C MET A 139 16.85 3.04 -11.79
N LEU A 140 16.57 3.05 -13.09
CA LEU A 140 15.68 4.02 -13.71
C LEU A 140 14.24 3.90 -13.16
N ALA A 141 13.73 2.67 -12.97
CA ALA A 141 12.43 2.42 -12.36
C ALA A 141 12.37 2.96 -10.92
N SER A 142 13.40 2.73 -10.11
CA SER A 142 13.48 3.27 -8.74
C SER A 142 13.51 4.80 -8.72
N LEU A 143 14.28 5.44 -9.63
CA LEU A 143 14.30 6.89 -9.76
C LEU A 143 12.96 7.46 -10.22
N ALA A 144 12.29 6.80 -11.16
CA ALA A 144 10.95 7.16 -11.60
C ALA A 144 9.94 7.07 -10.44
N GLY A 145 10.01 6.01 -9.62
CA GLY A 145 9.17 5.85 -8.44
C GLY A 145 9.34 7.00 -7.44
N LEU A 146 10.57 7.34 -7.07
CA LEU A 146 10.87 8.46 -6.18
C LEU A 146 10.30 9.79 -6.71
N HIS A 147 10.40 10.04 -8.02
CA HIS A 147 9.84 11.26 -8.62
C HIS A 147 8.31 11.23 -8.70
N LEU A 148 7.70 10.09 -9.02
CA LEU A 148 6.24 9.92 -8.97
C LEU A 148 5.70 10.31 -7.60
N VAL A 149 6.25 9.76 -6.52
CA VAL A 149 5.83 10.08 -5.15
C VAL A 149 6.06 11.55 -4.80
N SER A 150 7.19 12.11 -5.21
CA SER A 150 7.49 13.53 -4.98
C SER A 150 6.55 14.48 -5.73
N LYS A 151 6.05 14.11 -6.90
CA LYS A 151 5.23 15.00 -7.77
C LYS A 151 3.72 14.77 -7.61
N ARG A 152 3.29 13.55 -7.23
CA ARG A 152 1.85 13.21 -7.10
C ARG A 152 1.04 14.18 -6.22
N PRO A 153 1.56 14.71 -5.07
CA PRO A 153 0.77 15.60 -4.23
C PRO A 153 0.52 16.99 -4.82
N THR A 154 1.28 17.38 -5.84
CA THR A 154 1.21 18.70 -6.46
C THR A 154 0.71 18.65 -7.91
N SER A 155 0.20 17.50 -8.37
CA SER A 155 -0.24 17.31 -9.76
C SER A 155 -1.64 16.72 -9.85
N ASP A 156 -2.59 17.53 -10.32
CA ASP A 156 -3.93 17.05 -10.69
C ASP A 156 -3.89 16.02 -11.83
N ALA A 157 -2.86 16.07 -12.69
CA ALA A 157 -2.73 15.14 -13.79
C ALA A 157 -2.54 13.70 -13.29
N TYR A 158 -1.75 13.49 -12.22
CA TYR A 158 -1.63 12.17 -11.59
C TYR A 158 -2.99 11.64 -11.12
N SER A 159 -3.73 12.46 -10.38
CA SER A 159 -5.05 12.07 -9.88
C SER A 159 -6.03 11.75 -11.02
N ARG A 160 -5.98 12.50 -12.12
CA ARG A 160 -6.82 12.24 -13.30
C ARG A 160 -6.41 10.96 -14.03
N LEU A 161 -5.10 10.66 -14.12
CA LEU A 161 -4.61 9.47 -14.81
C LEU A 161 -4.99 8.19 -14.05
N THR A 162 -4.92 8.23 -12.70
CA THR A 162 -5.13 7.06 -11.85
C THR A 162 -6.59 6.85 -11.44
N ARG A 163 -7.47 7.85 -11.65
CA ARG A 163 -8.89 7.77 -11.30
C ARG A 163 -9.74 7.42 -12.51
N LYS A 164 -10.67 6.48 -12.33
CA LYS A 164 -11.66 6.09 -13.33
C LYS A 164 -13.00 6.82 -13.17
N GLY A 165 -13.23 7.46 -12.03
CA GLY A 165 -14.51 8.08 -11.66
C GLY A 165 -14.34 9.35 -10.86
N ARG A 166 -15.48 10.00 -10.60
CA ARG A 166 -15.55 11.14 -9.69
C ARG A 166 -15.42 10.64 -8.26
N MET A 167 -14.68 11.34 -7.45
CA MET A 167 -14.49 11.07 -6.02
C MET A 167 -15.40 11.98 -5.20
N THR A 168 -15.95 11.49 -4.10
CA THR A 168 -16.66 12.32 -3.12
C THR A 168 -15.66 13.19 -2.34
N VAL A 169 -16.16 14.23 -1.70
CA VAL A 169 -15.32 15.10 -0.86
C VAL A 169 -14.77 14.32 0.34
N ALA A 170 -15.56 13.40 0.90
CA ALA A 170 -15.12 12.52 1.98
C ALA A 170 -13.95 11.65 1.53
N ALA A 171 -14.11 10.94 0.42
CA ALA A 171 -13.05 10.10 -0.14
C ALA A 171 -11.78 10.89 -0.48
N GLU A 172 -11.91 12.11 -1.05
CA GLU A 172 -10.76 12.98 -1.32
C GLU A 172 -10.01 13.33 -0.01
N LEU A 173 -10.74 13.62 1.06
CA LEU A 173 -10.16 13.94 2.37
C LEU A 173 -9.45 12.73 2.96
N GLU A 174 -10.07 11.57 2.97
CA GLU A 174 -9.54 10.33 3.54
C GLU A 174 -8.32 9.82 2.77
N TRP A 175 -8.37 9.76 1.44
CA TRP A 175 -7.23 9.35 0.63
C TRP A 175 -6.01 10.26 0.79
N ASN A 176 -6.22 11.56 1.02
CA ASN A 176 -5.12 12.47 1.32
C ASN A 176 -4.59 12.32 2.76
N LEU A 177 -5.39 11.78 3.66
CA LEU A 177 -5.02 11.59 5.05
C LEU A 177 -4.40 10.20 5.31
N MET A 178 -4.93 9.16 4.69
CA MET A 178 -4.41 7.79 4.87
C MET A 178 -2.93 7.67 4.47
N PRO A 179 -2.15 6.81 5.16
CA PRO A 179 -0.77 6.53 4.78
C PRO A 179 -0.73 5.69 3.49
N PRO A 180 0.46 5.49 2.88
CA PRO A 180 0.62 4.55 1.76
C PRO A 180 -0.02 3.19 2.04
N LEU A 181 -0.61 2.57 1.02
CA LEU A 181 -1.31 1.27 1.17
C LEU A 181 -0.39 0.12 1.56
N SER A 182 0.92 0.28 1.47
CA SER A 182 1.86 -0.74 1.91
C SER A 182 3.15 -0.16 2.44
N PHE A 183 3.70 -0.86 3.43
CA PHE A 183 5.01 -0.60 4.02
C PHE A 183 5.69 -1.93 4.31
N ALA A 184 6.99 -2.04 4.07
CA ALA A 184 7.77 -3.16 4.58
C ALA A 184 9.19 -2.73 4.96
N ASN A 185 9.68 -3.40 5.97
CA ASN A 185 11.08 -3.45 6.35
C ASN A 185 11.47 -4.92 6.67
N PRO A 186 12.72 -5.21 7.08
CA PRO A 186 13.10 -6.58 7.41
C PRO A 186 12.28 -7.24 8.53
N ASP A 187 11.62 -6.48 9.40
CA ASP A 187 10.93 -6.98 10.59
C ASP A 187 9.42 -7.13 10.37
N VAL A 188 8.81 -6.30 9.52
CA VAL A 188 7.35 -6.25 9.35
C VAL A 188 6.95 -5.83 7.94
N VAL A 189 5.86 -6.42 7.46
CA VAL A 189 5.07 -5.94 6.30
C VAL A 189 3.72 -5.47 6.81
N ILE A 190 3.30 -4.28 6.39
CA ILE A 190 1.96 -3.74 6.62
C ILE A 190 1.34 -3.47 5.26
N ALA A 191 0.13 -3.92 5.03
CA ALA A 191 -0.64 -3.55 3.86
C ALA A 191 -2.09 -3.29 4.23
N ALA A 192 -2.73 -2.39 3.49
CA ALA A 192 -4.13 -2.06 3.65
C ALA A 192 -4.83 -2.01 2.30
N ALA A 193 -6.15 -2.17 2.32
CA ALA A 193 -7.01 -1.93 1.18
C ALA A 193 -8.36 -1.41 1.68
N ALA A 194 -8.97 -0.49 0.93
CA ALA A 194 -10.25 0.13 1.24
C ALA A 194 -11.11 0.25 -0.03
N GLU A 195 -12.39 -0.07 0.09
CA GLU A 195 -13.41 0.07 -0.96
C GLU A 195 -14.74 0.55 -0.34
N PRO A 196 -15.54 1.34 -1.07
CA PRO A 196 -15.39 1.79 -2.46
C PRO A 196 -14.40 2.96 -2.59
N ALA A 197 -13.38 2.81 -3.43
CA ALA A 197 -12.26 3.75 -3.56
C ALA A 197 -12.65 5.21 -3.89
N TYR A 198 -13.84 5.44 -4.45
CA TYR A 198 -14.30 6.77 -4.88
C TYR A 198 -15.39 7.35 -4.01
N ASP A 199 -15.97 6.57 -3.13
CA ASP A 199 -17.18 6.91 -2.38
C ASP A 199 -17.08 6.53 -0.90
N ILE A 200 -15.86 6.23 -0.45
CA ILE A 200 -15.56 5.91 0.96
C ILE A 200 -15.97 7.09 1.84
N GLY A 201 -16.56 6.82 2.99
CA GLY A 201 -17.15 7.89 3.76
C GLY A 201 -17.11 7.74 5.28
N GLY A 202 -16.45 6.73 5.83
CA GLY A 202 -16.44 6.52 7.29
C GLY A 202 -15.28 5.69 7.77
N ASP A 203 -14.79 4.82 6.92
CA ASP A 203 -13.66 3.95 7.24
C ASP A 203 -12.33 4.65 7.06
N ALA A 204 -11.41 4.45 7.98
CA ALA A 204 -10.05 4.90 7.84
C ALA A 204 -9.06 3.95 8.52
N PHE A 205 -7.83 4.00 8.11
CA PHE A 205 -6.73 3.34 8.80
C PHE A 205 -5.53 4.27 8.91
N ASP A 206 -4.67 3.98 9.88
CA ASP A 206 -3.36 4.63 9.97
C ASP A 206 -2.33 3.64 10.53
N TYR A 207 -1.08 3.87 10.17
CA TYR A 207 0.04 3.16 10.77
C TYR A 207 1.31 4.02 10.81
N ALA A 208 2.21 3.66 11.69
CA ALA A 208 3.59 4.11 11.65
C ALA A 208 4.52 3.07 12.23
N VAL A 209 5.74 3.07 11.74
CA VAL A 209 6.83 2.25 12.25
C VAL A 209 7.94 3.19 12.69
N ALA A 210 8.25 3.16 13.98
CA ALA A 210 9.31 3.98 14.56
C ALA A 210 10.13 3.12 15.55
N ASP A 211 11.44 3.25 15.49
CA ASP A 211 12.37 2.46 16.30
C ASP A 211 12.09 0.96 16.22
N ARG A 212 11.42 0.42 17.23
CA ARG A 212 11.12 -1.00 17.39
C ARG A 212 9.62 -1.27 17.49
N THR A 213 8.79 -0.29 17.25
CA THR A 213 7.34 -0.40 17.39
C THR A 213 6.64 -0.11 16.09
N ALA A 214 5.72 -0.97 15.68
CA ALA A 214 4.72 -0.69 14.67
C ALA A 214 3.40 -0.37 15.37
N GLN A 215 2.88 0.83 15.16
CA GLN A 215 1.57 1.26 15.65
C GLN A 215 0.58 1.25 14.51
N VAL A 216 -0.57 0.64 14.69
CA VAL A 216 -1.61 0.50 13.67
C VAL A 216 -2.98 0.81 14.26
N ALA A 217 -3.87 1.35 13.44
CA ALA A 217 -5.26 1.58 13.80
C ALA A 217 -6.18 1.40 12.61
N VAL A 218 -7.38 0.90 12.86
CA VAL A 218 -8.52 0.90 11.93
C VAL A 218 -9.67 1.59 12.63
N PHE A 219 -10.37 2.46 11.93
CA PHE A 219 -11.51 3.23 12.39
C PHE A 219 -12.69 2.96 11.47
N ASP A 220 -13.89 2.97 12.05
CA ASP A 220 -15.16 2.96 11.35
C ASP A 220 -16.07 3.99 12.03
N ALA A 221 -16.30 5.09 11.35
CA ALA A 221 -17.09 6.20 11.85
C ALA A 221 -18.57 6.02 11.53
N MET A 222 -19.43 6.40 12.44
CA MET A 222 -20.89 6.32 12.28
C MET A 222 -21.38 6.93 10.98
N GLY A 223 -21.94 6.09 10.08
CA GLY A 223 -22.54 6.50 8.81
C GLY A 223 -21.56 6.52 7.65
N HIS A 224 -22.05 6.86 6.47
CA HIS A 224 -21.29 6.84 5.20
C HIS A 224 -21.40 8.18 4.44
N ASP A 225 -21.63 9.28 5.14
CA ASP A 225 -21.75 10.62 4.58
C ASP A 225 -20.47 11.46 4.79
N SER A 226 -20.48 12.69 4.30
CA SER A 226 -19.34 13.60 4.47
C SER A 226 -19.00 13.88 5.94
N PHE A 227 -19.97 13.73 6.86
CA PHE A 227 -19.70 13.86 8.28
C PHE A 227 -19.00 12.64 8.86
N ALA A 228 -19.28 11.44 8.32
CA ALA A 228 -18.54 10.24 8.67
C ALA A 228 -17.05 10.39 8.29
N GLY A 229 -16.77 10.81 7.05
CA GLY A 229 -15.41 11.09 6.61
C GLY A 229 -14.70 12.16 7.44
N LEU A 230 -15.40 13.21 7.87
CA LEU A 230 -14.82 14.19 8.79
C LEU A 230 -14.55 13.59 10.17
N THR A 231 -15.44 12.72 10.68
CA THR A 231 -15.26 12.02 11.96
C THR A 231 -14.04 11.11 11.91
N ALA A 232 -13.90 10.29 10.86
CA ALA A 232 -12.74 9.46 10.62
C ALA A 232 -11.45 10.28 10.52
N SER A 233 -11.50 11.41 9.81
CA SER A 233 -10.35 12.32 9.66
C SER A 233 -9.89 12.90 11.00
N VAL A 234 -10.83 13.32 11.88
CA VAL A 234 -10.50 13.80 13.23
C VAL A 234 -9.90 12.68 14.07
N ALA A 235 -10.47 11.47 14.00
CA ALA A 235 -9.94 10.30 14.71
C ALA A 235 -8.50 9.96 14.30
N VAL A 236 -8.20 9.91 12.99
CA VAL A 236 -6.84 9.68 12.47
C VAL A 236 -5.89 10.80 12.88
N ALA A 237 -6.31 12.07 12.80
CA ALA A 237 -5.47 13.20 13.19
C ALA A 237 -5.13 13.15 14.68
N ALA A 238 -6.12 12.85 15.54
CA ALA A 238 -5.92 12.68 16.99
C ALA A 238 -5.02 11.48 17.30
N PHE A 239 -5.22 10.33 16.64
CA PHE A 239 -4.34 9.17 16.76
C PHE A 239 -2.89 9.53 16.45
N ARG A 240 -2.63 10.23 15.35
CA ARG A 240 -1.27 10.67 14.98
C ARG A 240 -0.68 11.64 16.00
N ASN A 241 -1.50 12.54 16.51
CA ASN A 241 -1.05 13.53 17.49
C ASN A 241 -0.61 12.86 18.80
N GLU A 242 -1.46 12.00 19.36
CA GLU A 242 -1.16 11.27 20.60
C GLU A 242 0.04 10.31 20.44
N ARG A 243 0.09 9.58 19.34
CA ARG A 243 1.22 8.72 19.03
C ARG A 243 2.55 9.48 18.98
N ARG A 244 2.57 10.66 18.35
CA ARG A 244 3.77 11.51 18.27
C ARG A 244 4.18 12.10 19.61
N GLN A 245 3.26 12.18 20.55
CA GLN A 245 3.53 12.59 21.94
C GLN A 245 4.00 11.44 22.82
N GLY A 246 4.01 10.17 22.30
CA GLY A 246 4.42 8.99 23.05
C GLY A 246 3.36 8.46 24.01
N SER A 247 2.08 8.79 23.79
CA SER A 247 0.98 8.24 24.58
C SER A 247 0.88 6.72 24.38
N ASN A 248 0.52 5.98 25.43
CA ASN A 248 0.20 4.55 25.32
C ASN A 248 -1.19 4.34 24.71
N LEU A 249 -1.56 3.09 24.39
CA LEU A 249 -2.83 2.77 23.72
C LEU A 249 -4.08 3.33 24.41
N VAL A 250 -4.11 3.34 25.75
CA VAL A 250 -5.23 3.90 26.53
C VAL A 250 -5.26 5.42 26.35
N GLY A 251 -4.12 6.09 26.55
CA GLY A 251 -3.99 7.53 26.38
C GLY A 251 -4.30 8.01 24.94
N ILE A 252 -3.90 7.21 23.93
CA ILE A 252 -4.27 7.46 22.53
C ILE A 252 -5.80 7.43 22.38
N GLY A 253 -6.45 6.38 22.92
CA GLY A 253 -7.91 6.27 22.88
C GLY A 253 -8.62 7.45 23.57
N GLU A 254 -8.13 7.86 24.76
CA GLU A 254 -8.66 9.03 25.48
C GLU A 254 -8.46 10.35 24.71
N GLY A 255 -7.33 10.50 24.01
CA GLY A 255 -7.07 11.68 23.18
C GLY A 255 -8.00 11.75 21.97
N ILE A 256 -8.26 10.63 21.30
CA ILE A 256 -9.23 10.54 20.21
C ILE A 256 -10.66 10.82 20.74
N GLU A 257 -11.03 10.20 21.85
CA GLU A 257 -12.32 10.42 22.53
C GLU A 257 -12.59 11.91 22.75
N ARG A 258 -11.63 12.61 23.39
CA ARG A 258 -11.71 14.06 23.61
C ARG A 258 -11.86 14.85 22.33
N ALA A 259 -11.02 14.55 21.32
CA ALA A 259 -11.07 15.26 20.05
C ALA A 259 -12.43 15.11 19.35
N LEU A 260 -13.03 13.90 19.36
CA LEU A 260 -14.36 13.69 18.79
C LEU A 260 -15.45 14.44 19.57
N ILE A 261 -15.42 14.41 20.90
CA ILE A 261 -16.38 15.15 21.73
C ILE A 261 -16.26 16.64 21.49
N ASP A 262 -15.04 17.19 21.49
CA ASP A 262 -14.79 18.62 21.32
C ASP A 262 -15.25 19.15 19.94
N HIS A 263 -15.17 18.32 18.90
CA HIS A 263 -15.54 18.73 17.53
C HIS A 263 -17.02 18.46 17.19
N PHE A 264 -17.65 17.48 17.84
CA PHE A 264 -18.99 17.02 17.47
C PHE A 264 -20.00 17.04 18.63
N ASP A 265 -19.65 17.60 19.78
CA ASP A 265 -20.54 17.72 20.96
C ASP A 265 -21.15 16.36 21.40
N GLY A 266 -20.38 15.24 21.21
CA GLY A 266 -20.84 13.89 21.53
C GLY A 266 -21.91 13.31 20.58
N ASN A 267 -22.17 13.96 19.44
CA ASN A 267 -23.15 13.50 18.44
C ASN A 267 -22.58 12.56 17.40
N ARG A 268 -21.28 12.33 17.41
CA ARG A 268 -20.57 11.44 16.49
C ARG A 268 -19.63 10.53 17.25
N TYR A 269 -19.53 9.31 16.80
CA TYR A 269 -18.65 8.30 17.36
C TYR A 269 -17.98 7.49 16.25
N ALA A 270 -16.91 6.81 16.61
CA ALA A 270 -16.24 5.85 15.75
C ALA A 270 -15.90 4.60 16.54
N THR A 271 -16.08 3.43 15.92
CA THR A 271 -15.48 2.20 16.42
C THR A 271 -14.01 2.14 16.00
N ALA A 272 -13.16 1.46 16.76
CA ALA A 272 -11.75 1.33 16.41
C ALA A 272 -11.06 0.13 17.06
N VAL A 273 -10.01 -0.36 16.40
CA VAL A 273 -8.93 -1.12 17.04
C VAL A 273 -7.69 -0.26 16.97
N LEU A 274 -7.06 -0.03 18.14
CA LEU A 274 -5.75 0.62 18.25
C LEU A 274 -4.76 -0.42 18.73
N ALA A 275 -3.61 -0.57 18.07
CA ALA A 275 -2.66 -1.63 18.39
C ALA A 275 -1.20 -1.21 18.22
N ASP A 276 -0.36 -1.85 19.04
CA ASP A 276 1.10 -1.74 19.03
C ASP A 276 1.72 -3.13 18.87
N LEU A 277 2.74 -3.24 18.03
CA LEU A 277 3.59 -4.41 17.91
C LEU A 277 5.04 -4.03 18.27
N ASP A 278 5.60 -4.64 19.30
CA ASP A 278 7.04 -4.60 19.55
C ASP A 278 7.74 -5.53 18.55
N LEU A 279 8.46 -4.94 17.59
CA LEU A 279 9.14 -5.67 16.51
C LEU A 279 10.29 -6.56 16.99
N ALA A 280 10.79 -6.32 18.19
CA ALA A 280 11.87 -7.11 18.73
C ALA A 280 11.41 -8.33 19.52
N SER A 281 10.33 -8.20 20.28
CA SER A 281 9.77 -9.30 21.07
C SER A 281 8.64 -10.04 20.34
N GLY A 282 7.92 -9.35 19.43
CA GLY A 282 6.70 -9.86 18.83
C GLY A 282 5.49 -9.77 19.76
N GLU A 283 5.56 -8.99 20.84
CA GLU A 283 4.38 -8.70 21.65
C GLU A 283 3.44 -7.78 20.89
N PHE A 284 2.24 -8.26 20.58
CA PHE A 284 1.16 -7.50 19.99
C PHE A 284 0.17 -7.11 21.08
N SER A 285 -0.02 -5.81 21.30
CA SER A 285 -0.94 -5.26 22.29
C SER A 285 -2.03 -4.47 21.57
N TRP A 286 -3.29 -4.60 22.02
CA TRP A 286 -4.38 -3.85 21.41
C TRP A 286 -5.48 -3.49 22.40
N VAL A 287 -6.29 -2.50 22.01
CA VAL A 287 -7.55 -2.13 22.65
C VAL A 287 -8.66 -2.14 21.60
N SER A 288 -9.84 -2.63 21.98
CA SER A 288 -11.05 -2.59 21.15
C SER A 288 -11.98 -1.50 21.65
N ARG A 289 -12.41 -0.64 20.73
CA ARG A 289 -13.39 0.43 20.97
C ARG A 289 -14.67 0.14 20.20
N GLY A 290 -15.34 -0.97 20.56
CA GLY A 290 -16.60 -1.40 19.94
C GLY A 290 -16.45 -1.95 18.50
N HIS A 291 -15.26 -2.33 18.10
CA HIS A 291 -14.90 -2.73 16.73
C HIS A 291 -14.75 -4.26 16.63
N PRO A 292 -14.94 -4.87 15.44
CA PRO A 292 -14.68 -6.29 15.25
C PRO A 292 -13.28 -6.71 15.74
N PRO A 293 -13.15 -7.88 16.38
CA PRO A 293 -11.88 -8.32 16.95
C PRO A 293 -10.85 -8.62 15.86
N PRO A 294 -9.55 -8.30 16.09
CA PRO A 294 -8.48 -8.69 15.18
C PRO A 294 -8.43 -10.20 14.96
N ILE A 295 -8.01 -10.62 13.78
CA ILE A 295 -7.80 -12.03 13.43
C ILE A 295 -6.32 -12.31 13.38
N ILE A 296 -5.86 -13.43 13.98
CA ILE A 296 -4.51 -13.93 13.82
C ILE A 296 -4.48 -15.14 12.88
N ILE A 297 -3.57 -15.11 11.90
CA ILE A 297 -3.27 -16.22 11.00
C ILE A 297 -1.87 -16.71 11.30
N ARG A 298 -1.77 -17.95 11.76
CA ARG A 298 -0.52 -18.58 12.17
C ARG A 298 -0.28 -19.86 11.39
N GLY A 299 0.85 -19.92 10.66
CA GLY A 299 1.25 -21.10 9.91
C GLY A 299 0.21 -21.56 8.86
N GLY A 300 -0.53 -20.64 8.23
CA GLY A 300 -1.59 -20.93 7.28
C GLY A 300 -2.85 -21.54 7.89
N ARG A 301 -3.01 -21.42 9.20
CA ARG A 301 -4.21 -21.85 9.94
C ARG A 301 -4.76 -20.68 10.72
N TRP A 302 -6.08 -20.56 10.73
CA TRP A 302 -6.74 -19.65 11.66
C TRP A 302 -6.59 -20.15 13.08
N VAL A 303 -6.20 -19.27 13.99
CA VAL A 303 -5.98 -19.66 15.40
C VAL A 303 -7.15 -19.26 16.28
N SER A 304 -7.79 -18.15 16.06
CA SER A 304 -9.03 -17.63 16.65
C SER A 304 -9.10 -16.11 16.45
N GLY A 305 -10.26 -15.49 16.60
CA GLY A 305 -10.34 -14.06 16.86
C GLY A 305 -9.54 -13.72 18.10
N LEU A 306 -8.81 -12.63 18.07
CA LEU A 306 -8.13 -12.09 19.25
C LEU A 306 -9.16 -11.35 20.10
N GLU A 307 -9.87 -12.11 20.92
CA GLU A 307 -10.92 -11.54 21.75
C GLU A 307 -10.31 -10.64 22.83
N CYS A 308 -10.91 -9.49 23.02
CA CYS A 308 -10.61 -8.52 24.06
C CYS A 308 -11.94 -7.95 24.53
N GLU A 309 -12.08 -7.68 25.82
CA GLU A 309 -13.26 -7.01 26.32
C GLU A 309 -13.42 -5.65 25.66
N PRO A 310 -14.48 -5.43 24.84
CA PRO A 310 -14.61 -4.20 24.11
C PRO A 310 -15.02 -3.05 25.04
N ALA A 311 -14.31 -1.94 24.94
CA ALA A 311 -14.79 -0.68 25.50
C ALA A 311 -15.81 -0.03 24.56
N HIS A 312 -16.45 1.03 25.01
CA HIS A 312 -17.39 1.82 24.20
C HIS A 312 -16.70 2.48 22.99
N PRO A 313 -17.43 2.73 21.89
CA PRO A 313 -16.93 3.49 20.75
C PRO A 313 -16.37 4.86 21.17
N LEU A 314 -15.41 5.36 20.42
CA LEU A 314 -14.76 6.65 20.62
C LEU A 314 -15.73 7.80 20.33
N GLY A 315 -15.79 8.81 21.19
CA GLY A 315 -16.65 9.99 21.03
C GLY A 315 -17.95 9.94 21.82
N MET A 316 -18.20 8.86 22.57
CA MET A 316 -19.43 8.71 23.38
C MET A 316 -19.33 9.31 24.79
N GLY A 317 -18.15 9.54 25.31
CA GLY A 317 -17.94 10.18 26.62
C GLY A 317 -18.39 9.38 27.83
N LEU A 318 -18.41 8.03 27.74
CA LEU A 318 -18.96 7.18 28.80
C LEU A 318 -17.99 6.92 29.97
N GLY A 319 -16.69 7.21 29.78
CA GLY A 319 -15.67 7.06 30.84
C GLY A 319 -15.49 5.65 31.38
N LEU A 320 -15.80 4.62 30.58
CA LEU A 320 -15.63 3.22 30.95
C LEU A 320 -14.16 2.82 30.87
N GLU A 321 -13.77 1.85 31.73
CA GLU A 321 -12.41 1.32 31.74
C GLU A 321 -12.09 0.60 30.39
N VAL A 322 -10.83 0.75 29.96
CA VAL A 322 -10.33 0.18 28.69
C VAL A 322 -9.34 -0.92 29.00
N THR A 323 -9.63 -2.13 28.55
CA THR A 323 -8.73 -3.30 28.70
C THR A 323 -7.70 -3.33 27.59
N VAL A 324 -6.42 -3.43 27.95
CA VAL A 324 -5.32 -3.69 27.01
C VAL A 324 -5.08 -5.19 26.94
N CYS A 325 -5.34 -5.76 25.78
CA CYS A 325 -5.10 -7.19 25.52
C CYS A 325 -3.74 -7.41 24.88
N ARG A 326 -3.18 -8.62 25.01
CA ARG A 326 -1.86 -8.97 24.48
C ARG A 326 -1.84 -10.36 23.88
N GLU A 327 -1.09 -10.52 22.80
CA GLU A 327 -0.80 -11.81 22.16
C GLU A 327 0.69 -11.88 21.81
N GLN A 328 1.31 -13.04 22.03
CA GLN A 328 2.68 -13.27 21.61
C GLN A 328 2.72 -13.83 20.20
N LEU A 329 3.19 -13.03 19.26
CA LEU A 329 3.36 -13.44 17.88
C LEU A 329 4.56 -14.37 17.69
N LYS A 330 4.46 -15.21 16.66
CA LYS A 330 5.56 -15.99 16.09
C LYS A 330 5.94 -15.40 14.72
N ALA A 331 7.20 -15.53 14.33
CA ALA A 331 7.64 -15.10 13.02
C ALA A 331 6.79 -15.74 11.91
N GLY A 332 6.27 -14.91 11.01
CA GLY A 332 5.35 -15.28 9.95
C GLY A 332 3.86 -15.20 10.33
N ASP A 333 3.53 -14.83 11.58
CA ASP A 333 2.13 -14.57 11.93
C ASP A 333 1.63 -13.30 11.23
N ARG A 334 0.36 -13.36 10.79
CA ARG A 334 -0.37 -12.21 10.25
C ARG A 334 -1.48 -11.79 11.20
N ILE A 335 -1.55 -10.51 11.48
CA ILE A 335 -2.67 -9.88 12.19
C ILE A 335 -3.50 -9.13 11.17
N VAL A 336 -4.81 -9.33 11.18
CA VAL A 336 -5.75 -8.69 10.28
C VAL A 336 -6.76 -7.89 11.08
N LEU A 337 -6.80 -6.58 10.84
CA LEU A 337 -7.81 -5.65 11.32
C LEU A 337 -8.76 -5.36 10.16
N TYR A 338 -10.05 -5.28 10.40
CA TYR A 338 -11.04 -5.11 9.33
C TYR A 338 -12.31 -4.45 9.85
N THR A 339 -13.02 -3.73 9.00
CA THR A 339 -14.35 -3.19 9.27
C THR A 339 -15.43 -4.19 8.87
N ASP A 340 -16.63 -4.03 9.41
CA ASP A 340 -17.74 -4.96 9.21
C ASP A 340 -18.21 -5.02 7.75
N GLY A 341 -18.03 -3.96 6.96
CA GLY A 341 -18.30 -3.96 5.52
C GLY A 341 -17.57 -5.05 4.74
N ILE A 342 -16.46 -5.61 5.25
CA ILE A 342 -15.82 -6.81 4.70
C ILE A 342 -16.72 -8.03 4.83
N THR A 343 -17.29 -8.24 6.00
CA THR A 343 -18.03 -9.45 6.34
C THR A 343 -19.52 -9.34 6.04
N GLU A 344 -20.07 -8.13 6.10
CA GLU A 344 -21.49 -7.84 5.86
C GLU A 344 -21.81 -7.54 4.38
N ALA A 345 -20.81 -7.53 3.49
CA ALA A 345 -21.02 -7.40 2.05
C ALA A 345 -22.02 -8.45 1.55
N ARG A 346 -23.16 -8.03 0.98
CA ARG A 346 -24.27 -8.93 0.61
C ARG A 346 -24.34 -9.13 -0.90
N ASP A 347 -24.60 -10.36 -1.31
CA ASP A 347 -24.92 -10.69 -2.68
C ASP A 347 -26.38 -10.37 -3.06
N ARG A 348 -26.81 -10.81 -4.25
CA ARG A 348 -28.21 -10.59 -4.72
C ARG A 348 -29.28 -11.28 -3.90
N THR A 349 -28.92 -12.38 -3.26
CA THR A 349 -29.84 -13.18 -2.45
C THR A 349 -29.93 -12.67 -1.02
N GLY A 350 -29.04 -11.70 -0.69
CA GLY A 350 -28.92 -11.12 0.66
C GLY A 350 -27.93 -11.88 1.53
N ASP A 351 -27.23 -12.87 0.97
CA ASP A 351 -26.23 -13.66 1.70
C ASP A 351 -24.95 -12.84 1.91
N GLU A 352 -24.51 -12.77 3.16
CA GLU A 352 -23.28 -12.08 3.53
C GLU A 352 -22.04 -12.80 3.00
N PHE A 353 -20.97 -12.05 2.74
CA PHE A 353 -19.65 -12.65 2.49
C PHE A 353 -19.24 -13.51 3.68
N GLY A 354 -19.41 -12.98 4.88
CA GLY A 354 -19.29 -13.66 6.15
C GLY A 354 -17.84 -13.89 6.61
N VAL A 355 -17.67 -13.93 7.93
CA VAL A 355 -16.34 -14.12 8.58
C VAL A 355 -15.69 -15.43 8.15
N ALA A 356 -16.46 -16.52 7.98
CA ALA A 356 -15.92 -17.83 7.61
C ALA A 356 -15.25 -17.80 6.21
N ARG A 357 -15.90 -17.19 5.22
CA ARG A 357 -15.37 -17.05 3.85
C ARG A 357 -14.18 -16.11 3.82
N PHE A 358 -14.23 -15.03 4.60
CA PHE A 358 -13.11 -14.09 4.76
C PHE A 358 -11.86 -14.80 5.28
N ILE A 359 -11.98 -15.56 6.36
CA ILE A 359 -10.89 -16.34 6.96
C ILE A 359 -10.36 -17.40 5.99
N GLU A 360 -11.26 -18.16 5.32
CA GLU A 360 -10.86 -19.17 4.35
C GLU A 360 -10.05 -18.55 3.21
N PHE A 361 -10.47 -17.37 2.72
CA PHE A 361 -9.77 -16.64 1.68
C PHE A 361 -8.34 -16.28 2.10
N LEU A 362 -8.18 -15.68 3.29
CA LEU A 362 -6.88 -15.28 3.80
C LEU A 362 -5.96 -16.47 4.05
N ASN A 363 -6.47 -17.57 4.62
CA ASN A 363 -5.70 -18.77 4.88
C ASN A 363 -5.20 -19.44 3.59
N ARG A 364 -6.05 -19.53 2.57
CA ARG A 364 -5.69 -20.09 1.27
C ARG A 364 -4.52 -19.35 0.66
N HIS A 365 -4.62 -18.02 0.57
CA HIS A 365 -3.58 -17.21 -0.06
C HIS A 365 -2.29 -17.10 0.77
N HIS A 366 -2.39 -17.19 2.11
CA HIS A 366 -1.21 -17.33 2.95
C HIS A 366 -0.48 -18.66 2.68
N THR A 367 -1.22 -19.77 2.56
CA THR A 367 -0.65 -21.09 2.25
C THR A 367 -0.03 -21.15 0.86
N GLU A 368 -0.57 -20.42 -0.10
CA GLU A 368 -0.02 -20.26 -1.46
C GLU A 368 1.23 -19.36 -1.48
N GLY A 369 1.61 -18.74 -0.37
CA GLY A 369 2.77 -17.87 -0.25
C GLY A 369 2.59 -16.50 -0.92
N LEU A 370 1.35 -16.05 -1.14
CA LEU A 370 1.11 -14.74 -1.73
C LEU A 370 1.57 -13.62 -0.77
N PRO A 371 2.23 -12.59 -1.32
CA PRO A 371 2.53 -11.37 -0.56
C PRO A 371 1.27 -10.71 0.00
N VAL A 372 1.37 -10.10 1.19
CA VAL A 372 0.23 -9.45 1.86
C VAL A 372 -0.49 -8.44 0.96
N PRO A 373 0.18 -7.51 0.24
CA PRO A 373 -0.51 -6.54 -0.62
C PRO A 373 -1.35 -7.21 -1.72
N GLU A 374 -0.84 -8.28 -2.33
CA GLU A 374 -1.57 -9.01 -3.39
C GLU A 374 -2.72 -9.83 -2.81
N THR A 375 -2.56 -10.36 -1.59
CA THR A 375 -3.65 -11.05 -0.88
C THR A 375 -4.82 -10.09 -0.66
N LEU A 376 -4.56 -8.87 -0.18
CA LEU A 376 -5.61 -7.87 0.09
C LEU A 376 -6.26 -7.37 -1.20
N ARG A 377 -5.48 -7.12 -2.25
CA ARG A 377 -6.02 -6.73 -3.57
C ARG A 377 -7.00 -7.78 -4.10
N ARG A 378 -6.64 -9.07 -4.02
CA ARG A 378 -7.53 -10.17 -4.44
C ARG A 378 -8.76 -10.30 -3.54
N LEU A 379 -8.61 -10.06 -2.24
CA LEU A 379 -9.72 -10.06 -1.30
C LEU A 379 -10.76 -9.01 -1.69
N MET A 380 -10.33 -7.76 -1.90
CA MET A 380 -11.25 -6.68 -2.29
C MET A 380 -11.96 -6.99 -3.61
N ARG A 381 -11.27 -7.58 -4.57
CA ARG A 381 -11.89 -8.01 -5.82
C ARG A 381 -12.93 -9.14 -5.60
N ALA A 382 -12.65 -10.08 -4.72
CA ALA A 382 -13.61 -11.14 -4.39
C ALA A 382 -14.85 -10.58 -3.71
N ILE A 383 -14.72 -9.61 -2.80
CA ILE A 383 -15.81 -8.92 -2.14
C ILE A 383 -16.63 -8.10 -3.15
N LEU A 384 -15.98 -7.31 -3.99
CA LEU A 384 -16.65 -6.55 -5.06
C LEU A 384 -17.38 -7.48 -6.04
N ALA A 385 -16.78 -8.60 -6.42
CA ALA A 385 -17.43 -9.59 -7.29
C ALA A 385 -18.65 -10.22 -6.62
N HIS A 386 -18.60 -10.52 -5.31
CA HIS A 386 -19.72 -11.03 -4.52
C HIS A 386 -20.88 -10.03 -4.53
N ASN A 387 -20.60 -8.74 -4.32
CA ASN A 387 -21.59 -7.66 -4.29
C ASN A 387 -21.77 -6.91 -5.62
N ARG A 388 -21.27 -7.46 -6.75
CA ARG A 388 -21.37 -6.88 -8.12
C ARG A 388 -20.86 -5.45 -8.26
N GLY A 389 -19.79 -5.13 -7.57
CA GLY A 389 -19.11 -3.86 -7.66
C GLY A 389 -19.76 -2.70 -6.92
N ARG A 390 -20.76 -2.97 -6.06
CA ARG A 390 -21.41 -1.94 -5.22
C ARG A 390 -21.46 -2.42 -3.79
N LEU A 391 -20.63 -1.86 -2.94
CA LEU A 391 -20.73 -2.05 -1.49
C LEU A 391 -21.83 -1.14 -0.93
N ALA A 392 -22.53 -1.64 0.09
CA ALA A 392 -23.54 -0.88 0.81
C ALA A 392 -22.90 -0.04 1.92
N ASP A 393 -21.74 -0.44 2.37
CA ASP A 393 -20.93 0.19 3.39
C ASP A 393 -19.45 0.14 2.99
N ASP A 394 -18.62 0.93 3.64
CA ASP A 394 -17.17 0.94 3.45
C ASP A 394 -16.57 -0.38 3.92
N ALA A 395 -15.57 -0.86 3.22
CA ALA A 395 -14.89 -2.11 3.51
C ALA A 395 -13.38 -1.89 3.56
N THR A 396 -12.84 -1.86 4.76
CA THR A 396 -11.43 -1.62 5.01
C THR A 396 -10.76 -2.80 5.68
N VAL A 397 -9.58 -3.16 5.22
CA VAL A 397 -8.74 -4.19 5.82
C VAL A 397 -7.29 -3.72 5.92
N LEU A 398 -6.67 -3.96 7.06
CA LEU A 398 -5.24 -3.78 7.29
C LEU A 398 -4.66 -5.10 7.77
N CYS A 399 -3.59 -5.54 7.12
CA CYS A 399 -2.86 -6.75 7.49
C CYS A 399 -1.42 -6.42 7.82
N LEU A 400 -0.97 -6.90 8.98
CA LEU A 400 0.40 -6.80 9.46
C LEU A 400 1.00 -8.20 9.52
N GLU A 401 2.16 -8.43 8.87
CA GLU A 401 2.91 -9.68 8.96
C GLU A 401 4.23 -9.43 9.66
N TRP A 402 4.46 -10.10 10.79
CA TRP A 402 5.71 -9.98 11.54
C TRP A 402 6.70 -11.06 11.13
N HIS A 403 7.90 -10.66 10.70
CA HIS A 403 8.95 -11.58 10.24
C HIS A 403 9.89 -12.05 11.36
N GLY A 404 9.70 -11.51 12.57
CA GLY A 404 10.64 -11.69 13.67
C GLY A 404 11.76 -10.63 13.69
N PRO A 405 12.53 -10.54 14.76
CA PRO A 405 13.59 -9.55 14.88
C PRO A 405 14.67 -9.82 13.84
N SER A 406 15.00 -8.83 13.03
CA SER A 406 16.08 -8.97 12.04
C SER A 406 17.41 -9.21 12.76
N ARG A 407 18.11 -10.28 12.37
CA ARG A 407 19.44 -10.63 12.90
C ARG A 407 20.56 -9.67 12.45
N ASN A 408 20.27 -8.73 11.57
CA ASN A 408 21.28 -7.83 11.01
C ASN A 408 21.57 -6.63 11.90
N LYS A 409 22.26 -6.87 13.02
CA LYS A 409 22.86 -5.83 13.87
C LYS A 409 24.00 -5.02 13.18
N ALA A 410 24.36 -5.36 11.94
CA ALA A 410 25.58 -4.87 11.28
C ALA A 410 25.46 -3.45 10.66
N LEU A 411 24.28 -2.81 10.68
CA LEU A 411 24.09 -1.47 10.09
C LEU A 411 23.67 -0.37 11.09
N ARG A 412 23.76 -0.63 12.40
CA ARG A 412 23.59 0.44 13.39
C ARG A 412 24.97 1.09 13.64
N PRO A 413 25.13 2.41 13.39
CA PRO A 413 26.29 3.10 13.93
C PRO A 413 26.21 2.97 15.45
N THR A 414 27.25 2.37 16.04
CA THR A 414 27.48 2.42 17.48
C THR A 414 27.53 3.88 17.91
N GLN A 415 26.51 4.34 18.63
CA GLN A 415 26.65 5.59 19.37
C GLN A 415 27.80 5.40 20.36
N PRO A 416 28.74 6.32 20.45
CA PRO A 416 29.73 6.28 21.53
C PRO A 416 28.97 6.47 22.84
N GLU A 417 29.21 5.57 23.79
CA GLU A 417 28.77 5.75 25.17
C GLU A 417 29.37 7.06 25.76
N PRO A 418 28.63 7.72 26.66
CA PRO A 418 28.99 9.03 27.22
C PRO A 418 30.27 8.99 28.06
#